data_110ac47315eace506ea932a54984d785
#
_entry.id   110ac47315eace506ea932a54984d785
#
_cell.length_a   1.000
_cell.length_b   1.000
_cell.length_c   1.000
_cell.angle_alpha   90.00
_cell.angle_beta   90.00
_cell.angle_gamma   90.00
#
_symmetry.space_group_name_H-M   'P 1'
#
loop_
_entity.id
_entity.type
_entity.pdbx_description
1 polymer ?
#
loop_
_entity_poly.entity_id
_entity_poly.type
_entity_poly.pdbx_seq_one_letter_code
_entity_poly.pdbx_strand_id
1 'polypeptide(L)'
;QSLQDTAKRMIDGGKKVAYLSNDVMQHSFYASLPPTEHGSYSVAFLKKHGLPPARQVRIGVEGVSERLRRSVSKPISDEDLIGCTRWLNANGKSVRWFMIAGLPGETDEDWQHLRDIIQRWKTLTPKGVLALSFTAFCPDPATPFATVALDDGYWTRFLDFREWFFSGREWSNRVKIMQPQQPDSRLKKAMLSMGLSELQLREGGYISPNSRLLYPYA
;
A
#
# COMPACT_ATOMS: atom_id res chain seq x y z
N GLN A 1 -30.67 12.23 5.07
CA GLN A 1 -30.34 11.99 3.66
C GLN A 1 -29.16 11.06 3.57
N SER A 2 -29.30 9.92 2.89
CA SER A 2 -28.19 8.96 2.83
C SER A 2 -27.07 9.48 1.91
N LEU A 3 -25.85 9.02 2.14
CA LEU A 3 -24.69 9.33 1.28
C LEU A 3 -24.96 8.88 -0.17
N GLN A 4 -25.72 7.80 -0.33
CA GLN A 4 -26.19 7.28 -1.60
C GLN A 4 -27.06 8.26 -2.38
N ASP A 5 -28.07 8.84 -1.73
CA ASP A 5 -28.99 9.78 -2.38
C ASP A 5 -28.23 11.04 -2.82
N THR A 6 -27.27 11.46 -2.03
CA THR A 6 -26.41 12.60 -2.35
C THR A 6 -25.53 12.29 -3.56
N ALA A 7 -24.82 11.15 -3.56
CA ALA A 7 -23.95 10.74 -4.67
C ALA A 7 -24.77 10.58 -5.97
N LYS A 8 -25.94 9.93 -5.90
CA LYS A 8 -26.83 9.74 -7.04
C LYS A 8 -27.28 11.07 -7.63
N ARG A 9 -27.75 12.00 -6.81
CA ARG A 9 -28.17 13.34 -7.29
C ARG A 9 -27.03 14.13 -7.94
N MET A 10 -25.81 14.00 -7.40
CA MET A 10 -24.64 14.65 -8.00
C MET A 10 -24.31 14.07 -9.36
N ILE A 11 -24.38 12.74 -9.50
CA ILE A 11 -24.15 12.03 -10.77
C ILE A 11 -25.23 12.38 -11.79
N ASP A 12 -26.50 12.32 -11.40
CA ASP A 12 -27.65 12.68 -12.25
C ASP A 12 -27.56 14.16 -12.71
N GLY A 13 -26.97 15.02 -11.86
CA GLY A 13 -26.66 16.42 -12.19
C GLY A 13 -25.34 16.61 -12.99
N GLY A 14 -24.73 15.54 -13.52
CA GLY A 14 -23.52 15.60 -14.34
C GLY A 14 -22.24 15.92 -13.57
N LYS A 15 -22.22 15.82 -12.23
CA LYS A 15 -21.04 16.07 -11.40
C LYS A 15 -20.18 14.82 -11.29
N LYS A 16 -18.86 15.01 -11.32
CA LYS A 16 -17.92 13.95 -10.95
C LYS A 16 -17.91 13.80 -9.43
N VAL A 17 -18.14 12.57 -8.95
CA VAL A 17 -18.12 12.26 -7.52
C VAL A 17 -16.79 11.64 -7.14
N ALA A 18 -16.15 12.20 -6.12
CA ALA A 18 -14.96 11.62 -5.50
C ALA A 18 -15.33 11.11 -4.09
N TYR A 19 -14.93 9.88 -3.79
CA TYR A 19 -15.10 9.29 -2.46
C TYR A 19 -13.81 9.46 -1.68
N LEU A 20 -13.89 10.10 -0.52
CA LEU A 20 -12.73 10.39 0.33
C LEU A 20 -12.47 9.30 1.38
N SER A 21 -13.39 8.34 1.56
CA SER A 21 -13.24 7.25 2.52
C SER A 21 -13.16 5.90 1.83
N ASN A 22 -12.19 5.08 2.22
CA ASN A 22 -12.06 3.71 1.76
C ASN A 22 -13.23 2.82 2.26
N ASP A 23 -13.86 3.17 3.37
CA ASP A 23 -14.96 2.41 3.96
C ASP A 23 -16.23 2.47 3.13
N VAL A 24 -16.42 3.56 2.39
CA VAL A 24 -17.56 3.69 1.45
C VAL A 24 -17.52 2.60 0.38
N MET A 25 -16.32 2.12 0.03
CA MET A 25 -16.10 1.08 -0.98
C MET A 25 -16.55 -0.32 -0.53
N GLN A 26 -16.84 -0.50 0.75
CA GLN A 26 -17.23 -1.80 1.31
C GLN A 26 -18.75 -1.99 1.36
N HIS A 27 -19.52 -0.97 0.98
CA HIS A 27 -20.98 -1.05 0.99
C HIS A 27 -21.56 -1.64 -0.30
N SER A 28 -22.59 -2.45 -0.18
CA SER A 28 -23.25 -3.17 -1.29
C SER A 28 -23.75 -2.28 -2.43
N PHE A 29 -24.09 -1.00 -2.14
CA PHE A 29 -24.54 -0.07 -3.18
C PHE A 29 -23.46 0.33 -4.17
N TYR A 30 -22.20 0.01 -3.88
CA TYR A 30 -21.07 0.34 -4.72
C TYR A 30 -21.17 -0.26 -6.13
N ALA A 31 -21.80 -1.44 -6.25
CA ALA A 31 -22.06 -2.08 -7.54
C ALA A 31 -23.01 -1.27 -8.45
N SER A 32 -23.80 -0.37 -7.88
CA SER A 32 -24.75 0.48 -8.61
C SER A 32 -24.17 1.84 -9.03
N LEU A 33 -22.92 2.14 -8.67
CA LEU A 33 -22.26 3.38 -9.06
C LEU A 33 -21.69 3.28 -10.48
N PRO A 34 -21.61 4.41 -11.19
CA PRO A 34 -20.98 4.43 -12.51
C PRO A 34 -19.49 4.05 -12.42
N PRO A 35 -18.90 3.61 -13.54
CA PRO A 35 -17.47 3.28 -13.61
C PRO A 35 -16.60 4.42 -13.11
N THR A 36 -15.64 4.11 -12.23
CA THR A 36 -14.66 5.05 -11.70
C THR A 36 -13.28 4.73 -12.22
N GLU A 37 -12.40 5.74 -12.27
CA GLU A 37 -10.99 5.49 -12.64
C GLU A 37 -10.27 4.65 -11.59
N HIS A 38 -10.54 4.89 -10.30
CA HIS A 38 -9.85 4.25 -9.19
C HIS A 38 -10.84 3.83 -8.11
N GLY A 39 -10.57 2.69 -7.48
CA GLY A 39 -11.29 2.23 -6.30
C GLY A 39 -10.42 1.37 -5.40
N SER A 40 -10.59 1.50 -4.08
CA SER A 40 -9.85 0.72 -3.07
C SER A 40 -10.77 -0.37 -2.52
N TYR A 41 -10.28 -1.61 -2.54
CA TYR A 41 -11.06 -2.79 -2.16
C TYR A 41 -10.20 -3.77 -1.37
N SER A 42 -10.80 -4.46 -0.41
CA SER A 42 -10.16 -5.62 0.19
C SER A 42 -10.32 -6.85 -0.70
N VAL A 43 -9.38 -7.79 -0.59
CA VAL A 43 -9.48 -9.08 -1.31
C VAL A 43 -10.77 -9.82 -0.90
N ALA A 44 -11.14 -9.79 0.38
CA ALA A 44 -12.37 -10.39 0.88
C ALA A 44 -13.62 -9.77 0.26
N PHE A 45 -13.64 -8.44 0.12
CA PHE A 45 -14.74 -7.75 -0.56
C PHE A 45 -14.87 -8.20 -2.02
N LEU A 46 -13.77 -8.22 -2.76
CA LEU A 46 -13.74 -8.63 -4.17
C LEU A 46 -14.19 -10.08 -4.37
N LYS A 47 -13.78 -10.97 -3.48
CA LYS A 47 -14.24 -12.38 -3.48
C LYS A 47 -15.76 -12.48 -3.27
N LYS A 48 -16.33 -11.65 -2.41
CA LYS A 48 -17.74 -11.68 -2.06
C LYS A 48 -18.64 -11.00 -3.11
N HIS A 49 -18.21 -9.87 -3.66
CA HIS A 49 -19.06 -8.98 -4.47
C HIS A 49 -18.70 -8.96 -5.96
N GLY A 50 -17.62 -9.63 -6.37
CA GLY A 50 -17.23 -9.72 -7.78
C GLY A 50 -16.48 -8.49 -8.30
N LEU A 51 -16.54 -8.29 -9.63
CA LEU A 51 -15.78 -7.25 -10.31
C LEU A 51 -16.24 -5.84 -9.94
N PRO A 52 -15.31 -4.98 -9.49
CA PRO A 52 -15.65 -3.62 -9.15
C PRO A 52 -15.79 -2.74 -10.41
N PRO A 53 -16.54 -1.62 -10.33
CA PRO A 53 -16.67 -0.67 -11.44
C PRO A 53 -15.37 0.07 -11.76
N ALA A 54 -14.41 0.13 -10.84
CA ALA A 54 -13.15 0.83 -11.02
C ALA A 54 -12.28 0.21 -12.13
N ARG A 55 -11.61 1.04 -12.94
CA ARG A 55 -10.63 0.62 -13.95
C ARG A 55 -9.31 0.20 -13.31
N GLN A 56 -8.85 0.94 -12.31
CA GLN A 56 -7.72 0.58 -11.47
C GLN A 56 -8.20 0.19 -10.07
N VAL A 57 -7.93 -1.04 -9.70
CA VAL A 57 -8.25 -1.60 -8.39
C VAL A 57 -7.07 -1.45 -7.46
N ARG A 58 -7.29 -0.80 -6.33
CA ARG A 58 -6.29 -0.58 -5.28
C ARG A 58 -6.54 -1.56 -4.15
N ILE A 59 -5.50 -2.28 -3.76
CA ILE A 59 -5.56 -3.27 -2.68
C ILE A 59 -4.56 -2.84 -1.58
N GLY A 60 -5.05 -2.65 -0.37
CA GLY A 60 -4.21 -2.46 0.81
C GLY A 60 -3.62 -3.81 1.22
N VAL A 61 -2.38 -4.05 0.83
CA VAL A 61 -1.63 -5.27 1.14
C VAL A 61 -0.92 -5.13 2.48
N GLU A 62 -0.46 -3.93 2.79
CA GLU A 62 0.27 -3.48 3.97
C GLU A 62 1.68 -4.10 4.05
N GLY A 63 1.84 -5.38 4.43
CA GLY A 63 3.15 -6.01 4.58
C GLY A 63 3.70 -6.59 3.27
N VAL A 64 5.00 -6.46 3.05
CA VAL A 64 5.71 -6.98 1.87
C VAL A 64 5.74 -8.52 1.83
N SER A 65 5.56 -9.18 2.97
CA SER A 65 5.43 -10.65 3.08
C SER A 65 4.13 -11.05 3.77
N GLU A 66 3.72 -12.30 3.60
CA GLU A 66 2.54 -12.84 4.29
C GLU A 66 2.68 -12.78 5.81
N ARG A 67 3.89 -13.02 6.33
CA ARG A 67 4.20 -12.91 7.75
C ARG A 67 3.90 -11.49 8.28
N LEU A 68 4.39 -10.47 7.58
CA LEU A 68 4.16 -9.07 7.95
C LEU A 68 2.69 -8.66 7.78
N ARG A 69 2.00 -9.17 6.76
CA ARG A 69 0.55 -8.93 6.63
C ARG A 69 -0.23 -9.45 7.83
N ARG A 70 0.12 -10.64 8.30
CA ARG A 70 -0.48 -11.24 9.50
C ARG A 70 -0.19 -10.44 10.76
N SER A 71 1.04 -9.92 10.93
CA SER A 71 1.43 -9.13 12.12
C SER A 71 0.67 -7.80 12.25
N VAL A 72 0.18 -7.25 11.14
CA VAL A 72 -0.64 -6.02 11.13
C VAL A 72 -2.15 -6.30 10.94
N SER A 73 -2.58 -7.51 11.27
CA SER A 73 -3.99 -7.92 11.20
C SER A 73 -4.60 -7.81 9.78
N LYS A 74 -3.79 -8.04 8.76
CA LYS A 74 -4.19 -8.15 7.34
C LYS A 74 -3.90 -9.55 6.81
N PRO A 75 -4.68 -10.58 7.20
CA PRO A 75 -4.38 -11.99 6.87
C PRO A 75 -4.70 -12.32 5.40
N ILE A 76 -4.04 -11.65 4.47
CA ILE A 76 -4.12 -11.92 3.04
C ILE A 76 -3.00 -12.91 2.70
N SER A 77 -3.34 -14.12 2.26
CA SER A 77 -2.36 -15.10 1.78
C SER A 77 -1.78 -14.70 0.42
N ASP A 78 -0.62 -15.25 0.08
CA ASP A 78 -0.01 -15.03 -1.23
C ASP A 78 -0.90 -15.56 -2.37
N GLU A 79 -1.50 -16.73 -2.16
CA GLU A 79 -2.44 -17.34 -3.09
C GLU A 79 -3.62 -16.43 -3.36
N ASP A 80 -4.21 -15.88 -2.32
CA ASP A 80 -5.33 -14.96 -2.41
C ASP A 80 -4.95 -13.66 -3.12
N LEU A 81 -3.77 -13.11 -2.80
CA LEU A 81 -3.27 -11.88 -3.39
C LEU A 81 -2.99 -12.05 -4.89
N ILE A 82 -2.24 -13.11 -5.25
CA ILE A 82 -1.92 -13.43 -6.65
C ILE A 82 -3.20 -13.81 -7.40
N GLY A 83 -4.03 -14.67 -6.84
CA GLY A 83 -5.27 -15.14 -7.46
C GLY A 83 -6.23 -13.99 -7.76
N CYS A 84 -6.44 -13.10 -6.78
CA CYS A 84 -7.27 -11.91 -6.96
C CYS A 84 -6.70 -10.96 -8.03
N THR A 85 -5.38 -10.71 -8.00
CA THR A 85 -4.71 -9.85 -8.98
C THR A 85 -4.82 -10.42 -10.40
N ARG A 86 -4.62 -11.72 -10.57
CA ARG A 86 -4.77 -12.41 -11.86
C ARG A 86 -6.20 -12.29 -12.40
N TRP A 87 -7.18 -12.57 -11.55
CA TRP A 87 -8.58 -12.47 -11.91
C TRP A 87 -8.96 -11.05 -12.35
N LEU A 88 -8.53 -10.02 -11.63
CA LEU A 88 -8.73 -8.64 -12.02
C LEU A 88 -8.08 -8.30 -13.37
N ASN A 89 -6.81 -8.71 -13.56
CA ASN A 89 -6.11 -8.49 -14.82
C ASN A 89 -6.79 -9.22 -16.00
N ALA A 90 -7.26 -10.45 -15.80
CA ALA A 90 -8.00 -11.20 -16.83
C ALA A 90 -9.30 -10.51 -17.24
N ASN A 91 -9.87 -9.68 -16.36
CA ASN A 91 -11.06 -8.86 -16.62
C ASN A 91 -10.72 -7.41 -16.99
N GLY A 92 -9.53 -7.15 -17.50
CA GLY A 92 -9.13 -5.84 -18.02
C GLY A 92 -8.87 -4.76 -16.98
N LYS A 93 -8.77 -5.13 -15.68
CA LYS A 93 -8.47 -4.18 -14.61
C LYS A 93 -6.96 -4.08 -14.40
N SER A 94 -6.43 -2.86 -14.22
CA SER A 94 -5.10 -2.67 -13.64
C SER A 94 -5.18 -2.75 -12.11
N VAL A 95 -4.12 -3.28 -11.50
CA VAL A 95 -4.08 -3.48 -10.04
C VAL A 95 -2.94 -2.68 -9.44
N ARG A 96 -3.19 -2.10 -8.27
CA ARG A 96 -2.17 -1.44 -7.46
C ARG A 96 -2.17 -2.00 -6.05
N TRP A 97 -1.03 -2.50 -5.62
CA TRP A 97 -0.80 -2.91 -4.23
C TRP A 97 -0.24 -1.73 -3.44
N PHE A 98 -0.88 -1.43 -2.31
CA PHE A 98 -0.35 -0.49 -1.32
C PHE A 98 0.34 -1.29 -0.23
N MET A 99 1.60 -0.95 0.00
CA MET A 99 2.47 -1.62 0.96
C MET A 99 3.14 -0.60 1.86
N ILE A 100 3.44 -1.02 3.06
CA ILE A 100 4.18 -0.26 4.06
C ILE A 100 5.56 -0.88 4.17
N ALA A 101 6.59 -0.09 3.92
CA ALA A 101 7.99 -0.46 4.12
C ALA A 101 8.46 -0.03 5.51
N GLY A 102 9.22 -0.86 6.19
CA GLY A 102 9.72 -0.60 7.55
C GLY A 102 8.70 -0.93 8.64
N LEU A 103 7.81 -1.88 8.40
CA LEU A 103 6.97 -2.42 9.46
C LEU A 103 7.83 -3.05 10.57
N PRO A 104 7.36 -3.02 11.83
CA PRO A 104 8.09 -3.63 12.94
C PRO A 104 8.47 -5.09 12.66
N GLY A 105 9.74 -5.41 12.83
CA GLY A 105 10.28 -6.74 12.58
C GLY A 105 10.43 -7.12 11.09
N GLU A 106 10.39 -6.16 10.17
CA GLU A 106 10.69 -6.38 8.75
C GLU A 106 12.16 -6.76 8.55
N THR A 107 12.42 -7.78 7.72
CA THR A 107 13.74 -8.31 7.42
C THR A 107 14.03 -8.38 5.91
N ASP A 108 15.24 -8.74 5.54
CA ASP A 108 15.63 -8.92 4.13
C ASP A 108 14.89 -10.10 3.49
N GLU A 109 14.58 -11.15 4.27
CA GLU A 109 13.80 -12.32 3.82
C GLU A 109 12.39 -11.92 3.41
N ASP A 110 11.78 -10.93 4.07
CA ASP A 110 10.47 -10.43 3.67
C ASP A 110 10.50 -9.76 2.30
N TRP A 111 11.58 -9.05 1.98
CA TRP A 111 11.78 -8.45 0.67
C TRP A 111 12.13 -9.48 -0.41
N GLN A 112 12.88 -10.53 -0.05
CA GLN A 112 13.07 -11.66 -0.95
C GLN A 112 11.74 -12.35 -1.25
N HIS A 113 10.91 -12.55 -0.26
CA HIS A 113 9.56 -13.09 -0.43
C HIS A 113 8.71 -12.25 -1.40
N LEU A 114 8.79 -10.91 -1.31
CA LEU A 114 8.11 -10.02 -2.27
C LEU A 114 8.62 -10.23 -3.70
N ARG A 115 9.93 -10.40 -3.90
CA ARG A 115 10.50 -10.72 -5.22
C ARG A 115 9.90 -11.98 -5.79
N ASP A 116 9.80 -13.03 -4.98
CA ASP A 116 9.25 -14.33 -5.38
C ASP A 116 7.76 -14.24 -5.76
N ILE A 117 6.97 -13.50 -4.98
CA ILE A 117 5.55 -13.25 -5.27
C ILE A 117 5.40 -12.53 -6.61
N ILE A 118 6.21 -11.51 -6.88
CA ILE A 118 6.14 -10.73 -8.12
C ILE A 118 6.55 -11.59 -9.32
N GLN A 119 7.60 -12.39 -9.21
CA GLN A 119 8.01 -13.33 -10.27
C GLN A 119 6.90 -14.35 -10.55
N ARG A 120 6.33 -14.92 -9.51
CA ARG A 120 5.23 -15.87 -9.63
C ARG A 120 4.00 -15.24 -10.30
N TRP A 121 3.61 -14.03 -9.88
CA TRP A 121 2.52 -13.30 -10.53
C TRP A 121 2.82 -13.06 -12.02
N LYS A 122 4.03 -12.64 -12.36
CA LYS A 122 4.46 -12.38 -13.73
C LYS A 122 4.31 -13.60 -14.62
N THR A 123 4.79 -14.75 -14.15
CA THR A 123 4.69 -16.03 -14.88
C THR A 123 3.24 -16.41 -15.13
N LEU A 124 2.39 -16.23 -14.12
CA LEU A 124 0.97 -16.60 -14.18
C LEU A 124 0.09 -15.57 -14.91
N THR A 125 0.60 -14.38 -15.19
CA THR A 125 -0.18 -13.26 -15.75
C THR A 125 0.61 -12.53 -16.85
N PRO A 126 0.85 -13.13 -18.01
CA PRO A 126 1.77 -12.58 -19.03
C PRO A 126 1.33 -11.23 -19.63
N LYS A 127 0.06 -10.85 -19.52
CA LYS A 127 -0.47 -9.56 -19.99
C LYS A 127 -0.97 -8.63 -18.87
N GLY A 128 -0.79 -9.01 -17.62
CA GLY A 128 -1.28 -8.24 -16.48
C GLY A 128 -0.51 -6.94 -16.26
N VAL A 129 -1.16 -5.97 -15.61
CA VAL A 129 -0.55 -4.71 -15.17
C VAL A 129 -0.66 -4.61 -13.66
N LEU A 130 0.49 -4.41 -13.01
CA LEU A 130 0.62 -4.26 -11.57
C LEU A 130 1.38 -2.98 -11.25
N ALA A 131 0.89 -2.21 -10.30
CA ALA A 131 1.62 -1.11 -9.69
C ALA A 131 1.90 -1.43 -8.23
N LEU A 132 3.12 -1.20 -7.78
CA LEU A 132 3.55 -1.34 -6.40
C LEU A 132 3.72 0.05 -5.82
N SER A 133 3.00 0.36 -4.76
CA SER A 133 3.05 1.67 -4.10
C SER A 133 3.48 1.47 -2.66
N PHE A 134 4.66 1.97 -2.33
CA PHE A 134 5.20 1.87 -0.98
C PHE A 134 5.03 3.18 -0.23
N THR A 135 4.68 3.07 1.05
CA THR A 135 4.76 4.15 2.03
C THR A 135 5.66 3.70 3.17
N ALA A 136 6.43 4.63 3.74
CA ALA A 136 7.23 4.29 4.91
C ALA A 136 6.33 4.14 6.14
N PHE A 137 6.58 3.12 6.96
CA PHE A 137 5.91 2.96 8.25
C PHE A 137 6.13 4.21 9.11
N CYS A 138 5.07 4.68 9.72
CA CYS A 138 5.10 5.81 10.65
C CYS A 138 4.21 5.43 11.84
N PRO A 139 4.70 5.48 13.07
CA PRO A 139 3.88 5.26 14.26
C PRO A 139 2.69 6.22 14.28
N ASP A 140 1.56 5.72 14.75
CA ASP A 140 0.36 6.53 14.94
C ASP A 140 -0.10 6.35 16.39
N PRO A 141 -0.29 7.45 17.15
CA PRO A 141 -0.67 7.40 18.57
C PRO A 141 -1.95 6.62 18.85
N ALA A 142 -2.84 6.53 17.85
CA ALA A 142 -4.10 5.81 17.98
C ALA A 142 -4.00 4.30 17.68
N THR A 143 -2.78 3.77 17.49
CA THR A 143 -2.56 2.37 17.12
C THR A 143 -1.69 1.63 18.14
N PRO A 144 -1.73 0.29 18.16
CA PRO A 144 -0.79 -0.51 18.95
C PRO A 144 0.69 -0.27 18.61
N PHE A 145 0.98 0.40 17.52
CA PHE A 145 2.33 0.71 17.05
C PHE A 145 2.83 2.09 17.51
N ALA A 146 2.07 2.79 18.37
CA ALA A 146 2.40 4.14 18.83
C ALA A 146 3.80 4.28 19.44
N THR A 147 4.31 3.22 20.07
CA THR A 147 5.61 3.20 20.77
C THR A 147 6.71 2.43 20.03
N VAL A 148 6.46 2.05 18.79
CA VAL A 148 7.45 1.28 18.03
C VAL A 148 8.52 2.20 17.45
N ALA A 149 9.79 1.85 17.67
CA ALA A 149 10.93 2.57 17.13
C ALA A 149 10.94 2.57 15.59
N LEU A 150 11.31 3.69 15.01
CA LEU A 150 11.53 3.81 13.57
C LEU A 150 12.84 3.12 13.18
N ASP A 151 12.76 2.18 12.25
CA ASP A 151 13.92 1.55 11.60
C ASP A 151 14.08 2.12 10.19
N ASP A 152 15.24 2.72 9.89
CA ASP A 152 15.55 3.28 8.58
C ASP A 152 16.13 2.24 7.61
N GLY A 153 16.40 1.03 8.07
CA GLY A 153 16.85 -0.10 7.25
C GLY A 153 15.90 -0.44 6.09
N TYR A 154 14.61 -0.06 6.22
CA TYR A 154 13.64 -0.21 5.14
C TYR A 154 14.09 0.50 3.84
N TRP A 155 14.80 1.63 3.96
CA TRP A 155 15.23 2.38 2.79
C TRP A 155 16.29 1.64 1.99
N THR A 156 17.28 1.04 2.66
CA THR A 156 18.28 0.19 2.02
C THR A 156 17.62 -1.01 1.35
N ARG A 157 16.76 -1.73 2.08
CA ARG A 157 16.01 -2.88 1.55
C ARG A 157 15.16 -2.52 0.33
N PHE A 158 14.51 -1.35 0.37
CA PHE A 158 13.75 -0.85 -0.79
C PHE A 158 14.66 -0.52 -1.98
N LEU A 159 15.83 0.10 -1.76
CA LEU A 159 16.78 0.40 -2.84
C LEU A 159 17.30 -0.88 -3.49
N ASP A 160 17.66 -1.90 -2.71
CA ASP A 160 18.09 -3.20 -3.20
C ASP A 160 16.97 -3.93 -3.98
N PHE A 161 15.75 -3.85 -3.49
CA PHE A 161 14.59 -4.34 -4.21
C PHE A 161 14.38 -3.60 -5.54
N ARG A 162 14.51 -2.29 -5.54
CA ARG A 162 14.37 -1.44 -6.73
C ARG A 162 15.46 -1.75 -7.75
N GLU A 163 16.69 -1.91 -7.32
CA GLU A 163 17.81 -2.28 -8.19
C GLU A 163 17.57 -3.65 -8.84
N TRP A 164 17.24 -4.66 -8.04
CA TRP A 164 16.84 -5.97 -8.55
C TRP A 164 15.71 -5.86 -9.58
N PHE A 165 14.72 -5.05 -9.28
CA PHE A 165 13.56 -4.88 -10.15
C PHE A 165 13.95 -4.28 -11.51
N PHE A 166 14.80 -3.25 -11.53
CA PHE A 166 15.19 -2.58 -12.77
C PHE A 166 16.34 -3.29 -13.50
N SER A 167 17.12 -4.16 -12.87
CA SER A 167 18.13 -4.99 -13.54
C SER A 167 17.48 -5.99 -14.51
N GLY A 168 16.26 -6.40 -14.24
CA GLY A 168 15.46 -7.24 -15.12
C GLY A 168 14.76 -6.41 -16.20
N ARG A 169 15.34 -6.29 -17.42
CA ARG A 169 14.77 -5.51 -18.54
C ARG A 169 13.33 -5.86 -18.95
N GLU A 170 12.80 -6.95 -18.44
CA GLU A 170 11.48 -7.49 -18.80
C GLU A 170 10.27 -6.79 -18.12
N TRP A 171 10.52 -5.85 -17.20
CA TRP A 171 9.46 -5.28 -16.36
C TRP A 171 8.84 -3.97 -16.85
N SER A 172 9.51 -3.28 -17.78
CA SER A 172 9.39 -1.85 -18.03
C SER A 172 7.99 -1.34 -18.39
N ASN A 173 7.11 -2.19 -18.91
CA ASN A 173 5.79 -1.76 -19.39
C ASN A 173 4.61 -2.29 -18.56
N ARG A 174 4.84 -3.22 -17.66
CA ARG A 174 3.77 -3.96 -16.96
C ARG A 174 3.74 -3.74 -15.46
N VAL A 175 4.86 -3.38 -14.87
CA VAL A 175 4.95 -3.11 -13.44
C VAL A 175 5.50 -1.71 -13.20
N LYS A 176 4.83 -0.97 -12.33
CA LYS A 176 5.24 0.36 -11.91
C LYS A 176 5.56 0.33 -10.43
N ILE A 177 6.65 0.99 -10.03
CA ILE A 177 7.03 1.13 -8.63
C ILE A 177 6.93 2.60 -8.24
N MET A 178 6.28 2.85 -7.11
CA MET A 178 6.27 4.14 -6.41
C MET A 178 7.01 3.97 -5.10
N GLN A 179 8.07 4.75 -4.93
CA GLN A 179 8.95 4.65 -3.77
C GLN A 179 8.29 5.15 -2.48
N PRO A 180 8.68 4.60 -1.30
CA PRO A 180 8.30 5.12 -0.01
C PRO A 180 8.94 6.50 0.24
N GLN A 181 8.49 7.18 1.28
CA GLN A 181 9.14 8.38 1.78
C GLN A 181 10.58 8.07 2.19
N GLN A 182 11.50 8.96 1.87
CA GLN A 182 12.87 8.91 2.37
C GLN A 182 12.88 9.10 3.91
N PRO A 183 13.94 8.63 4.60
CA PRO A 183 14.01 8.69 6.06
C PRO A 183 13.71 10.06 6.65
N ASP A 184 14.26 11.14 6.11
CA ASP A 184 13.99 12.51 6.59
C ASP A 184 12.53 12.93 6.45
N SER A 185 11.91 12.60 5.32
CA SER A 185 10.48 12.90 5.09
C SER A 185 9.58 12.05 5.98
N ARG A 186 9.99 10.81 6.28
CA ARG A 186 9.34 9.92 7.22
C ARG A 186 9.40 10.48 8.64
N LEU A 187 10.57 10.96 9.07
CA LEU A 187 10.73 11.58 10.38
C LEU A 187 9.82 12.79 10.54
N LYS A 188 9.81 13.71 9.57
CA LYS A 188 8.91 14.87 9.58
C LYS A 188 7.45 14.46 9.71
N LYS A 189 7.04 13.40 9.01
CA LYS A 189 5.68 12.88 9.12
C LYS A 189 5.41 12.31 10.51
N ALA A 190 6.35 11.57 11.12
CA ALA A 190 6.22 11.06 12.47
C ALA A 190 6.10 12.21 13.50
N MET A 191 6.94 13.23 13.40
CA MET A 191 6.86 14.41 14.24
C MET A 191 5.48 15.08 14.18
N LEU A 192 4.95 15.24 12.97
CA LEU A 192 3.64 15.85 12.77
C LEU A 192 2.50 14.99 13.31
N SER A 193 2.53 13.67 13.07
CA SER A 193 1.46 12.77 13.51
C SER A 193 1.43 12.55 15.02
N MET A 194 2.59 12.57 15.67
CA MET A 194 2.72 12.36 17.11
C MET A 194 2.70 13.66 17.93
N GLY A 195 2.82 14.81 17.26
CA GLY A 195 2.95 16.10 17.93
C GLY A 195 4.24 16.24 18.75
N LEU A 196 5.28 15.47 18.39
CA LEU A 196 6.57 15.41 19.11
C LEU A 196 7.68 16.11 18.30
N SER A 197 8.62 16.74 18.99
CA SER A 197 9.88 17.18 18.39
C SER A 197 10.80 15.99 18.08
N GLU A 198 11.82 16.23 17.25
CA GLU A 198 12.84 15.19 16.98
C GLU A 198 13.54 14.73 18.26
N LEU A 199 13.88 15.68 19.16
CA LEU A 199 14.50 15.37 20.43
C LEU A 199 13.64 14.42 21.26
N GLN A 200 12.34 14.70 21.37
CA GLN A 200 11.39 13.84 22.07
C GLN A 200 11.24 12.46 21.43
N LEU A 201 11.30 12.37 20.10
CA LEU A 201 11.28 11.09 19.40
C LEU A 201 12.54 10.27 19.68
N ARG A 202 13.71 10.91 19.80
CA ARG A 202 14.98 10.26 20.18
C ARG A 202 14.98 9.80 21.62
N GLU A 203 14.60 10.67 22.54
CA GLU A 203 14.53 10.38 23.97
C GLU A 203 13.51 9.29 24.29
N GLY A 204 12.38 9.25 23.57
CA GLY A 204 11.36 8.21 23.66
C GLY A 204 11.73 6.88 22.99
N GLY A 205 12.90 6.78 22.36
CA GLY A 205 13.35 5.57 21.68
C GLY A 205 12.66 5.27 20.34
N TYR A 206 11.91 6.22 19.81
CA TYR A 206 11.23 6.07 18.50
C TYR A 206 12.16 6.13 17.30
N ILE A 207 13.37 6.67 17.48
CA ILE A 207 14.40 6.77 16.46
C ILE A 207 15.60 5.96 16.94
N SER A 208 16.06 5.03 16.11
CA SER A 208 17.27 4.24 16.42
C SER A 208 18.47 5.18 16.67
N PRO A 209 19.29 4.92 17.71
CA PRO A 209 20.53 5.68 17.94
C PRO A 209 21.49 5.70 16.75
N ASN A 210 21.41 4.69 15.89
CA ASN A 210 22.23 4.53 14.69
C ASN A 210 21.61 5.19 13.45
N SER A 211 20.42 5.74 13.55
CA SER A 211 19.75 6.44 12.46
C SER A 211 20.54 7.75 12.18
N ARG A 212 21.32 7.74 11.11
CA ARG A 212 22.00 8.94 10.62
C ARG A 212 20.99 9.79 9.85
N LEU A 213 20.25 10.60 10.59
CA LEU A 213 19.52 11.70 9.98
C LEU A 213 20.56 12.74 9.54
N LEU A 214 20.88 12.71 8.27
CA LEU A 214 21.70 13.75 7.64
C LEU A 214 20.81 15.00 7.53
N TYR A 215 20.90 15.90 8.47
CA TYR A 215 20.43 17.27 8.28
C TYR A 215 21.49 18.03 7.46
N PRO A 216 21.15 18.47 6.25
CA PRO A 216 22.04 19.34 5.49
C PRO A 216 21.92 20.82 5.88
N TYR A 217 21.27 21.15 7.00
CA TYR A 217 21.11 22.54 7.44
C TYR A 217 21.43 22.67 8.95
N ALA A 218 22.70 22.87 9.25
CA ALA A 218 23.15 23.66 10.37
C ALA A 218 23.41 25.09 9.88
#